data_ba82cb0af5d000b9e52cb308555253ed
#
_entry.id   ba82cb0af5d000b9e52cb308555253ed
#
_cell.length_a   1.000
_cell.length_b   1.000
_cell.length_c   1.000
_cell.angle_alpha   90.00
_cell.angle_beta   90.00
_cell.angle_gamma   90.00
#
_symmetry.space_group_name_H-M   'P 1'
#
loop_
_entity.id
_entity.type
_entity.pdbx_description
1 polymer ?
#
loop_
_entity_poly.entity_id
_entity_poly.type
_entity_poly.pdbx_seq_one_letter_code
_entity_poly.pdbx_strand_id
1 'polypeptide(L)'
;MREIIEEHARLSVTDAAKRMGVSRQALHVVLCGRSAMSADMALRFARLVGGQAELFLRTQESLALWSARRRLAGRLARIEPVASKWAA
;
A
#
# COMPACT_ATOMS: atom_id res chain seq x y z
N MET A 1 -2.46 1.54 8.77
CA MET A 1 -3.75 1.90 8.13
C MET A 1 -4.95 1.61 9.03
N ARG A 2 -4.95 0.47 9.68
CA ARG A 2 -6.04 0.15 10.62
C ARG A 2 -6.17 1.22 11.70
N GLU A 3 -5.05 1.72 12.21
CA GLU A 3 -5.03 2.76 13.24
C GLU A 3 -5.69 4.04 12.75
N ILE A 4 -5.54 4.37 11.48
CA ILE A 4 -6.18 5.57 10.91
C ILE A 4 -7.69 5.41 10.95
N ILE A 5 -8.19 4.22 10.61
CA ILE A 5 -9.63 3.96 10.61
C ILE A 5 -10.18 3.93 12.04
N GLU A 6 -9.55 3.16 12.91
CA GLU A 6 -10.08 2.94 14.25
C GLU A 6 -9.86 4.12 15.20
N GLU A 7 -8.69 4.75 15.14
CA GLU A 7 -8.34 5.81 16.08
C GLU A 7 -8.69 7.20 15.59
N HIS A 8 -8.40 7.52 14.33
CA HIS A 8 -8.66 8.84 13.78
C HIS A 8 -10.08 9.00 13.27
N ALA A 9 -10.53 8.08 12.45
CA ALA A 9 -11.88 8.16 11.90
C ALA A 9 -12.92 7.59 12.85
N ARG A 10 -12.50 6.83 13.86
CA ARG A 10 -13.38 6.20 14.85
C ARG A 10 -14.45 5.33 14.19
N LEU A 11 -14.06 4.61 13.16
CA LEU A 11 -14.93 3.72 12.43
C LEU A 11 -14.50 2.29 12.61
N SER A 12 -15.47 1.38 12.66
CA SER A 12 -15.14 -0.04 12.53
C SER A 12 -14.77 -0.32 11.08
N VAL A 13 -14.10 -1.46 10.85
CA VAL A 13 -13.74 -1.87 9.49
C VAL A 13 -15.00 -2.03 8.63
N THR A 14 -16.08 -2.55 9.22
CA THR A 14 -17.36 -2.71 8.52
C THR A 14 -17.93 -1.37 8.06
N ASP A 15 -17.94 -0.39 8.95
CA ASP A 15 -18.45 0.94 8.61
C ASP A 15 -17.56 1.64 7.59
N ALA A 16 -16.24 1.51 7.74
CA ALA A 16 -15.32 2.09 6.79
C ALA A 16 -15.52 1.50 5.39
N ALA A 17 -15.67 0.18 5.29
CA ALA A 17 -15.92 -0.48 4.02
C ALA A 17 -17.20 0.00 3.36
N LYS A 18 -18.28 0.15 4.14
CA LYS A 18 -19.54 0.67 3.64
C LYS A 18 -19.38 2.07 3.06
N ARG A 19 -18.68 2.94 3.78
CA ARG A 19 -18.47 4.32 3.32
C ARG A 19 -17.60 4.39 2.10
N MET A 20 -16.63 3.48 1.99
CA MET A 20 -15.75 3.42 0.83
C MET A 20 -16.40 2.75 -0.38
N GLY A 21 -17.51 2.09 -0.19
CA GLY A 21 -18.19 1.37 -1.27
C GLY A 21 -17.47 0.09 -1.67
N VAL A 22 -16.79 -0.57 -0.72
CA VAL A 22 -16.09 -1.83 -0.96
C VAL A 22 -16.60 -2.87 0.03
N SER A 23 -16.31 -4.14 -0.25
CA SER A 23 -16.67 -5.20 0.68
C SER A 23 -15.77 -5.15 1.92
N ARG A 24 -16.29 -5.59 3.05
CA ARG A 24 -15.51 -5.70 4.27
C ARG A 24 -14.27 -6.58 4.07
N GLN A 25 -14.45 -7.68 3.34
CA GLN A 25 -13.35 -8.60 3.07
C GLN A 25 -12.26 -7.97 2.22
N ALA A 26 -12.64 -7.21 1.19
CA ALA A 26 -11.67 -6.53 0.34
C ALA A 26 -10.83 -5.53 1.14
N LEU A 27 -11.46 -4.78 2.02
CA LEU A 27 -10.74 -3.86 2.88
C LEU A 27 -9.88 -4.58 3.90
N HIS A 28 -10.41 -5.65 4.48
CA HIS A 28 -9.70 -6.42 5.49
C HIS A 28 -8.37 -6.99 4.99
N VAL A 29 -8.34 -7.57 3.77
CA VAL A 29 -7.11 -8.15 3.24
C VAL A 29 -6.03 -7.11 3.00
N VAL A 30 -6.43 -5.89 2.67
CA VAL A 30 -5.48 -4.78 2.52
C VAL A 30 -4.95 -4.35 3.88
N LEU A 31 -5.82 -4.20 4.88
CA LEU A 31 -5.43 -3.79 6.22
C LEU A 31 -4.52 -4.82 6.90
N CYS A 32 -4.72 -6.09 6.60
CA CYS A 32 -3.88 -7.16 7.16
C CYS A 32 -2.56 -7.35 6.40
N GLY A 33 -2.34 -6.60 5.34
CA GLY A 33 -1.12 -6.72 4.56
C GLY A 33 -1.07 -7.93 3.64
N ARG A 34 -2.19 -8.63 3.45
CA ARG A 34 -2.25 -9.79 2.56
C ARG A 34 -2.35 -9.40 1.10
N SER A 35 -2.86 -8.23 0.84
CA SER A 35 -3.01 -7.71 -0.51
C SER A 35 -2.53 -6.28 -0.55
N ALA A 36 -1.88 -5.91 -1.64
CA ALA A 36 -1.44 -4.54 -1.86
C ALA A 36 -2.65 -3.64 -2.12
N MET A 37 -2.53 -2.38 -1.70
CA MET A 37 -3.56 -1.39 -1.99
C MET A 37 -3.49 -1.00 -3.46
N SER A 38 -4.60 -1.14 -4.16
CA SER A 38 -4.71 -0.68 -5.55
C SER A 38 -4.92 0.84 -5.59
N ALA A 39 -4.78 1.42 -6.77
CA ALA A 39 -5.05 2.85 -6.96
C ALA A 39 -6.52 3.17 -6.62
N ASP A 40 -7.44 2.30 -7.01
CA ASP A 40 -8.85 2.47 -6.69
C ASP A 40 -9.08 2.49 -5.19
N MET A 41 -8.53 1.51 -4.48
CA MET A 41 -8.65 1.43 -3.04
C MET A 41 -8.00 2.64 -2.34
N ALA A 42 -6.85 3.08 -2.84
CA ALA A 42 -6.15 4.23 -2.28
C ALA A 42 -6.98 5.52 -2.42
N LEU A 43 -7.63 5.69 -3.56
CA LEU A 43 -8.50 6.86 -3.77
C LEU A 43 -9.70 6.85 -2.84
N ARG A 44 -10.32 5.69 -2.67
CA ARG A 44 -11.46 5.53 -1.76
C ARG A 44 -11.05 5.78 -0.32
N PHE A 45 -9.92 5.22 0.08
CA PHE A 45 -9.40 5.39 1.43
C PHE A 45 -9.03 6.84 1.71
N ALA A 46 -8.36 7.50 0.78
CA ALA A 46 -7.99 8.91 0.91
C ALA A 46 -9.22 9.79 1.05
N ARG A 47 -10.27 9.49 0.32
CA ARG A 47 -11.52 10.24 0.42
C ARG A 47 -12.17 10.09 1.79
N LEU A 48 -12.11 8.88 2.33
CA LEU A 48 -12.69 8.60 3.65
C LEU A 48 -11.95 9.33 4.76
N VAL A 49 -10.63 9.27 4.78
CA VAL A 49 -9.83 9.79 5.88
C VAL A 49 -9.31 11.21 5.66
N GLY A 50 -9.53 11.77 4.48
CA GLY A 50 -9.08 13.13 4.17
C GLY A 50 -7.61 13.22 3.81
N GLY A 51 -7.00 12.11 3.38
CA GLY A 51 -5.59 12.09 3.00
C GLY A 51 -5.39 12.18 1.49
N GLN A 52 -4.19 11.84 1.06
CA GLN A 52 -3.81 11.81 -0.34
C GLN A 52 -3.47 10.38 -0.77
N ALA A 53 -4.12 9.91 -1.83
CA ALA A 53 -3.90 8.56 -2.34
C ALA A 53 -2.44 8.31 -2.70
N GLU A 54 -1.79 9.31 -3.28
CA GLU A 54 -0.39 9.22 -3.69
C GLU A 54 0.53 8.92 -2.51
N LEU A 55 0.26 9.52 -1.37
CA LEU A 55 1.06 9.31 -0.17
C LEU A 55 0.95 7.86 0.33
N PHE A 56 -0.26 7.33 0.35
CA PHE A 56 -0.48 5.95 0.78
C PHE A 56 0.21 4.97 -0.15
N LEU A 57 0.12 5.19 -1.47
CA LEU A 57 0.76 4.31 -2.45
C LEU A 57 2.28 4.41 -2.39
N ARG A 58 2.83 5.60 -2.21
CA ARG A 58 4.28 5.79 -2.07
C ARG A 58 4.82 5.07 -0.84
N THR A 59 4.12 5.18 0.28
CA THR A 59 4.52 4.52 1.51
C THR A 59 4.53 3.01 1.32
N GLN A 60 3.48 2.47 0.72
CA GLN A 60 3.38 1.04 0.43
C GLN A 60 4.50 0.58 -0.49
N GLU A 61 4.76 1.33 -1.55
CA GLU A 61 5.80 1.01 -2.51
C GLU A 61 7.19 1.05 -1.88
N SER A 62 7.45 2.05 -1.05
CA SER A 62 8.73 2.18 -0.34
C SER A 62 8.97 0.99 0.58
N LEU A 63 7.96 0.56 1.31
CA LEU A 63 8.06 -0.61 2.18
C LEU A 63 8.28 -1.89 1.39
N ALA A 64 7.58 -2.04 0.28
CA ALA A 64 7.71 -3.20 -0.58
C ALA A 64 9.12 -3.28 -1.19
N LEU A 65 9.66 -2.16 -1.65
CA LEU A 65 11.00 -2.10 -2.20
C LEU A 65 12.06 -2.39 -1.13
N TRP A 66 11.89 -1.84 0.05
CA TRP A 66 12.81 -2.09 1.16
C TRP A 66 12.87 -3.57 1.49
N SER A 67 11.73 -4.20 1.61
CA SER A 67 11.64 -5.63 1.91
C SER A 67 12.25 -6.48 0.78
N ALA A 68 11.94 -6.13 -0.47
CA ALA A 68 12.47 -6.85 -1.62
C ALA A 68 13.99 -6.72 -1.73
N ARG A 69 14.53 -5.54 -1.45
CA ARG A 69 15.98 -5.33 -1.48
C ARG A 69 16.70 -6.22 -0.47
N ARG A 70 16.14 -6.35 0.71
CA ARG A 70 16.71 -7.22 1.74
C ARG A 70 16.64 -8.69 1.33
N ARG A 71 15.50 -9.11 0.84
CA ARG A 71 15.29 -10.51 0.44
C ARG A 71 16.16 -10.89 -0.74
N LEU A 72 16.36 -9.97 -1.68
CA LEU A 72 17.06 -10.26 -2.94
C LEU A 72 18.53 -9.80 -2.94
N ALA A 73 19.03 -9.29 -1.83
CA ALA A 73 20.38 -8.70 -1.80
C ALA A 73 21.45 -9.60 -2.44
N GLY A 74 21.49 -10.88 -2.07
CA GLY A 74 22.46 -11.80 -2.62
C GLY A 74 22.27 -12.08 -4.11
N ARG A 75 21.02 -12.16 -4.54
CA ARG A 75 20.69 -12.41 -5.94
C ARG A 75 20.97 -11.19 -6.81
N LEU A 76 20.70 -10.01 -6.29
CA LEU A 76 20.95 -8.78 -7.02
C LEU A 76 22.43 -8.56 -7.25
N ALA A 77 23.25 -8.94 -6.29
CA ALA A 77 24.71 -8.83 -6.43
C ALA A 77 25.25 -9.69 -7.58
N ARG A 78 24.52 -10.72 -7.99
CA ARG A 78 24.92 -11.61 -9.08
C ARG A 78 24.47 -11.09 -10.45
N ILE A 79 23.61 -10.08 -10.47
CA ILE A 79 23.14 -9.50 -11.72
C ILE A 79 24.12 -8.42 -12.15
N GLU A 80 24.80 -8.66 -13.26
CA GLU A 80 25.72 -7.68 -13.78
C GLU A 80 24.98 -6.67 -14.65
N PRO A 81 25.11 -5.38 -14.35
CA PRO A 81 24.50 -4.38 -15.19
C PRO A 81 25.13 -4.38 -16.57
N VAL A 82 24.32 -4.24 -17.60
CA VAL A 82 24.84 -3.99 -18.94
C VAL A 82 25.03 -2.49 -19.11
N ALA A 83 26.01 -2.10 -19.93
CA ALA A 83 26.16 -0.69 -20.27
C ALA A 83 24.87 -0.26 -20.95
N SER A 84 24.17 0.68 -20.33
CA SER A 84 22.81 0.97 -20.71
C SER A 84 22.56 2.46 -20.86
N LYS A 85 21.80 2.81 -21.89
CA LYS A 85 21.31 4.16 -22.08
C LYS A 85 20.25 4.55 -21.08
N TRP A 86 19.79 3.58 -20.30
CA TRP A 86 18.82 3.82 -19.23
C TRP A 86 19.44 4.47 -18.02
N ALA A 87 20.73 4.20 -17.82
CA ALA A 87 21.44 4.73 -16.66
C ALA A 87 21.58 6.24 -16.86
N ALA A 88 20.71 6.96 -16.27
CA ALA A 88 20.74 8.41 -16.30
C ALA A 88 21.44 8.91 -15.06
#